data_7ba75a07e5022e92ea995e2bc92fed42
#
_entry.id   7ba75a07e5022e92ea995e2bc92fed42
#
_cell.length_a   1.000
_cell.length_b   1.000
_cell.length_c   1.000
_cell.angle_alpha   90.00
_cell.angle_beta   90.00
_cell.angle_gamma   90.00
#
_symmetry.space_group_name_H-M   'P 1'
#
loop_
_entity.id
_entity.type
_entity.pdbx_description
1 polymer ?
#
loop_
_entity_poly.entity_id
_entity_poly.type
_entity_poly.pdbx_seq_one_letter_code
_entity_poly.pdbx_strand_id
1 'polypeptide(L)'
;MQDKYNHTEVERAAQAAWTQADAYRVVEHAKDKNGSLKQKYYACSMLPYPSGKLHMGHVRNYTINDMLTRHLRMKGFNVLMPMGWDAFGLPAENAALKNGVPPAKWTYENIAYMKKQMQAMGLAIDWSREVATCDASYYKWNQWLFLKMLEKGIAYRKTQVVNWDPEDQTVLANEQVIDGRGWRTGALVEKREIPGYYLNITHYAQELLDHVQVGNDKATLTGWPDKVRLMQENWIGKSEGVRFAFTHDIRDASGALIQDGRMYVFTTRADTIMGVTFCAVAPEHPLALHAAFGNAALAAFIEECKAGGTTEAELAVKDKLGMPTGLFVKHPLTGETVAVWVGNYVLMSYGDGAVMGVPAHDERDFAFALKYSLPIKQVVAVSRAGSFSLKAAPTSGTPGSSYAGAKSSPGAPDAGTSLGLKDSSPEGASAPSGTPSTSYASSKSALGAPNAAEALVFDDSVWQDWYAEKGRGVAINSGKYDGLAFKACVDAVAADLAAAGLGEKKTTWRLRDWGVSR
;
A
#
# COMPACT_ATOMS: atom_id res chain seq x y z
N MET A 1 -43.73 43.89 -19.67
CA MET A 1 -42.55 43.30 -18.95
C MET A 1 -42.97 43.13 -17.52
N GLN A 2 -42.71 41.99 -16.91
CA GLN A 2 -42.92 41.83 -15.46
C GLN A 2 -41.88 42.67 -14.75
N ASP A 3 -42.31 43.44 -13.73
CA ASP A 3 -41.44 44.37 -12.99
C ASP A 3 -40.39 43.65 -12.10
N LYS A 4 -40.53 42.35 -11.90
CA LYS A 4 -39.57 41.51 -11.16
C LYS A 4 -39.33 40.20 -11.92
N TYR A 5 -38.05 39.84 -12.00
CA TYR A 5 -37.64 38.52 -12.53
C TYR A 5 -38.09 37.42 -11.58
N ASN A 6 -38.97 36.53 -12.07
CA ASN A 6 -39.41 35.35 -11.35
C ASN A 6 -38.59 34.12 -11.79
N HIS A 7 -37.50 33.84 -11.10
CA HIS A 7 -36.60 32.74 -11.42
C HIS A 7 -37.31 31.38 -11.46
N THR A 8 -38.24 31.15 -10.52
CA THR A 8 -38.96 29.85 -10.46
C THR A 8 -39.82 29.59 -11.66
N GLU A 9 -40.50 30.61 -12.22
CA GLU A 9 -41.31 30.45 -13.45
C GLU A 9 -40.41 30.21 -14.67
N VAL A 10 -39.31 30.98 -14.77
CA VAL A 10 -38.37 30.83 -15.90
C VAL A 10 -37.69 29.46 -15.87
N GLU A 11 -37.25 29.00 -14.72
CA GLU A 11 -36.63 27.68 -14.56
C GLU A 11 -37.61 26.56 -14.94
N ARG A 12 -38.84 26.59 -14.44
CA ARG A 12 -39.87 25.61 -14.77
C ARG A 12 -40.21 25.59 -16.25
N ALA A 13 -40.36 26.76 -16.88
CA ALA A 13 -40.62 26.88 -18.28
C ALA A 13 -39.45 26.31 -19.13
N ALA A 14 -38.22 26.62 -18.79
CA ALA A 14 -37.03 26.09 -19.45
C ALA A 14 -36.92 24.57 -19.30
N GLN A 15 -37.10 24.03 -18.12
CA GLN A 15 -37.04 22.58 -17.85
C GLN A 15 -38.17 21.84 -18.61
N ALA A 16 -39.37 22.41 -18.66
CA ALA A 16 -40.47 21.85 -19.43
C ALA A 16 -40.13 21.81 -20.94
N ALA A 17 -39.58 22.90 -21.49
CA ALA A 17 -39.16 22.98 -22.86
C ALA A 17 -38.05 21.97 -23.20
N TRP A 18 -37.05 21.81 -22.34
CA TRP A 18 -35.98 20.82 -22.51
C TRP A 18 -36.51 19.38 -22.48
N THR A 19 -37.45 19.10 -21.58
CA THR A 19 -38.11 17.79 -21.49
C THR A 19 -38.92 17.49 -22.73
N GLN A 20 -39.73 18.46 -23.21
CA GLN A 20 -40.53 18.30 -24.41
C GLN A 20 -39.69 18.11 -25.66
N ALA A 21 -38.55 18.80 -25.76
CA ALA A 21 -37.63 18.70 -26.90
C ALA A 21 -36.67 17.50 -26.79
N ASP A 22 -36.71 16.75 -25.70
CA ASP A 22 -35.72 15.68 -25.39
C ASP A 22 -34.27 16.18 -25.58
N ALA A 23 -33.99 17.41 -25.08
CA ALA A 23 -32.84 18.23 -25.46
C ALA A 23 -31.49 17.60 -25.12
N TYR A 24 -31.43 16.70 -24.15
CA TYR A 24 -30.18 16.09 -23.64
C TYR A 24 -29.98 14.63 -24.04
N ARG A 25 -30.96 14.06 -24.77
CA ARG A 25 -30.87 12.69 -25.26
C ARG A 25 -29.75 12.54 -26.28
N VAL A 26 -28.91 11.54 -26.10
CA VAL A 26 -27.85 11.21 -27.03
C VAL A 26 -28.35 10.27 -28.13
N VAL A 27 -28.03 10.61 -29.35
CA VAL A 27 -28.26 9.74 -30.52
C VAL A 27 -26.92 9.12 -30.91
N GLU A 28 -26.88 7.80 -31.00
CA GLU A 28 -25.69 7.09 -31.46
C GLU A 28 -25.38 7.46 -32.91
N HIS A 29 -24.08 7.65 -33.20
CA HIS A 29 -23.64 8.05 -34.54
C HIS A 29 -24.26 9.36 -35.06
N ALA A 30 -24.60 10.31 -34.18
CA ALA A 30 -25.11 11.61 -34.55
C ALA A 30 -24.19 12.30 -35.57
N LYS A 31 -24.76 12.87 -36.61
CA LYS A 31 -24.05 13.60 -37.67
C LYS A 31 -24.29 15.10 -37.54
N ASP A 32 -23.32 15.87 -37.97
CA ASP A 32 -23.47 17.31 -38.14
C ASP A 32 -24.25 17.67 -39.41
N LYS A 33 -24.45 18.96 -39.65
CA LYS A 33 -25.16 19.46 -40.85
C LYS A 33 -24.46 19.14 -42.18
N ASN A 34 -23.19 18.75 -42.15
CA ASN A 34 -22.41 18.36 -43.32
C ASN A 34 -22.39 16.83 -43.52
N GLY A 35 -23.11 16.07 -42.69
CA GLY A 35 -23.15 14.61 -42.74
C GLY A 35 -21.99 13.90 -42.08
N SER A 36 -21.02 14.64 -41.47
CA SER A 36 -19.90 14.09 -40.76
C SER A 36 -20.30 13.67 -39.34
N LEU A 37 -19.70 12.60 -38.82
CA LEU A 37 -19.93 12.17 -37.43
C LEU A 37 -19.49 13.27 -36.45
N LYS A 38 -20.36 13.62 -35.53
CA LYS A 38 -20.01 14.54 -34.44
C LYS A 38 -18.94 13.93 -33.56
N GLN A 39 -18.00 14.76 -33.11
CA GLN A 39 -17.03 14.35 -32.09
C GLN A 39 -17.75 13.96 -30.81
N LYS A 40 -17.41 12.78 -30.24
CA LYS A 40 -18.06 12.25 -29.04
C LYS A 40 -17.36 12.78 -27.78
N TYR A 41 -18.16 12.97 -26.76
CA TYR A 41 -17.67 13.23 -25.42
C TYR A 41 -18.51 12.47 -24.39
N TYR A 42 -17.84 11.74 -23.49
CA TYR A 42 -18.47 11.02 -22.38
C TYR A 42 -18.20 11.75 -21.07
N ALA A 43 -19.25 12.36 -20.51
CA ALA A 43 -19.18 13.12 -19.27
C ALA A 43 -19.58 12.22 -18.09
N CYS A 44 -18.62 11.56 -17.49
CA CYS A 44 -18.83 10.63 -16.40
C CYS A 44 -18.76 11.38 -15.05
N SER A 45 -19.87 11.36 -14.31
CA SER A 45 -19.91 11.75 -12.89
C SER A 45 -19.96 10.51 -12.02
N MET A 46 -19.43 10.62 -10.80
CA MET A 46 -19.57 9.57 -9.80
C MET A 46 -21.06 9.37 -9.48
N LEU A 47 -21.53 8.13 -9.52
CA LEU A 47 -22.90 7.78 -9.15
C LEU A 47 -23.11 7.96 -7.66
N PRO A 48 -24.15 8.69 -7.20
CA PRO A 48 -24.38 8.88 -5.77
C PRO A 48 -24.99 7.64 -5.13
N TYR A 49 -24.72 7.47 -3.83
CA TYR A 49 -25.45 6.51 -2.99
C TYR A 49 -26.83 7.05 -2.66
N PRO A 50 -27.92 6.28 -2.90
CA PRO A 50 -29.28 6.71 -2.57
C PRO A 50 -29.62 6.42 -1.11
N SER A 51 -28.83 6.94 -0.18
CA SER A 51 -29.01 6.74 1.29
C SER A 51 -29.62 7.94 1.99
N GLY A 52 -30.13 8.93 1.24
CA GLY A 52 -30.72 10.16 1.80
C GLY A 52 -31.00 11.21 0.74
N LYS A 53 -30.62 12.45 1.04
CA LYS A 53 -30.80 13.62 0.18
C LYS A 53 -29.48 14.02 -0.48
N LEU A 54 -29.54 14.76 -1.58
CA LEU A 54 -28.35 15.43 -2.12
C LEU A 54 -27.79 16.42 -1.09
N HIS A 55 -26.48 16.53 -1.05
CA HIS A 55 -25.76 17.53 -0.26
C HIS A 55 -24.89 18.41 -1.17
N MET A 56 -24.30 19.47 -0.63
CA MET A 56 -23.52 20.45 -1.41
C MET A 56 -22.36 19.84 -2.20
N GLY A 57 -21.79 18.74 -1.76
CA GLY A 57 -20.77 18.00 -2.52
C GLY A 57 -21.30 17.45 -3.85
N HIS A 58 -22.52 16.90 -3.85
CA HIS A 58 -23.20 16.48 -5.06
C HIS A 58 -23.51 17.67 -5.99
N VAL A 59 -24.06 18.76 -5.42
CA VAL A 59 -24.35 19.98 -6.18
C VAL A 59 -23.10 20.49 -6.88
N ARG A 60 -21.99 20.62 -6.16
CA ARG A 60 -20.71 21.06 -6.72
C ARG A 60 -20.25 20.16 -7.88
N ASN A 61 -20.16 18.87 -7.64
CA ASN A 61 -19.61 17.94 -8.64
C ASN A 61 -20.47 17.89 -9.92
N TYR A 62 -21.78 17.80 -9.76
CA TYR A 62 -22.67 17.68 -10.92
C TYR A 62 -22.81 18.99 -11.67
N THR A 63 -22.79 20.15 -11.01
CA THR A 63 -22.83 21.45 -11.68
C THR A 63 -21.55 21.71 -12.49
N ILE A 64 -20.38 21.34 -11.98
CA ILE A 64 -19.11 21.46 -12.73
C ILE A 64 -19.15 20.60 -13.99
N ASN A 65 -19.61 19.34 -13.88
CA ASN A 65 -19.74 18.46 -15.03
C ASN A 65 -20.82 18.94 -16.02
N ASP A 66 -21.93 19.44 -15.50
CA ASP A 66 -23.02 20.02 -16.31
C ASP A 66 -22.55 21.24 -17.13
N MET A 67 -21.80 22.13 -16.51
CA MET A 67 -21.21 23.28 -17.21
C MET A 67 -20.34 22.85 -18.38
N LEU A 68 -19.45 21.87 -18.17
CA LEU A 68 -18.58 21.33 -19.21
C LEU A 68 -19.40 20.69 -20.35
N THR A 69 -20.42 19.91 -20.01
CA THR A 69 -21.25 19.23 -21.01
C THR A 69 -22.06 20.21 -21.87
N ARG A 70 -22.62 21.26 -21.25
CA ARG A 70 -23.32 22.32 -21.98
C ARG A 70 -22.39 23.07 -22.92
N HIS A 71 -21.19 23.42 -22.46
CA HIS A 71 -20.18 24.06 -23.28
C HIS A 71 -19.80 23.21 -24.50
N LEU A 72 -19.58 21.91 -24.33
CA LEU A 72 -19.23 21.01 -25.43
C LEU A 72 -20.39 20.79 -26.39
N ARG A 73 -21.64 20.70 -25.90
CA ARG A 73 -22.81 20.65 -26.77
C ARG A 73 -22.94 21.93 -27.64
N MET A 74 -22.69 23.10 -27.06
CA MET A 74 -22.67 24.36 -27.82
C MET A 74 -21.56 24.38 -28.88
N LYS A 75 -20.46 23.68 -28.68
CA LYS A 75 -19.40 23.46 -29.67
C LYS A 75 -19.72 22.39 -30.71
N GLY A 76 -20.89 21.76 -30.63
CA GLY A 76 -21.34 20.77 -31.62
C GLY A 76 -20.95 19.33 -31.30
N PHE A 77 -20.38 19.04 -30.14
CA PHE A 77 -20.08 17.67 -29.76
C PHE A 77 -21.35 16.85 -29.51
N ASN A 78 -21.25 15.54 -29.71
CA ASN A 78 -22.22 14.56 -29.24
C ASN A 78 -21.87 14.13 -27.82
N VAL A 79 -22.53 14.72 -26.83
CA VAL A 79 -22.16 14.59 -25.42
C VAL A 79 -23.12 13.65 -24.69
N LEU A 80 -22.62 12.54 -24.20
CA LEU A 80 -23.33 11.65 -23.28
C LEU A 80 -23.01 12.06 -21.84
N MET A 81 -24.02 12.49 -21.08
CA MET A 81 -23.99 12.70 -19.64
C MET A 81 -25.05 11.78 -19.01
N PRO A 82 -24.71 10.53 -18.69
CA PRO A 82 -25.63 9.63 -18.02
C PRO A 82 -25.69 9.93 -16.54
N MET A 83 -26.67 9.36 -15.86
CA MET A 83 -26.78 9.33 -14.40
C MET A 83 -27.17 7.94 -13.94
N GLY A 84 -26.85 7.63 -12.71
CA GLY A 84 -27.24 6.38 -12.08
C GLY A 84 -27.06 6.43 -10.57
N TRP A 85 -27.25 5.28 -9.96
CA TRP A 85 -27.30 5.11 -8.52
C TRP A 85 -26.40 3.95 -8.11
N ASP A 86 -25.43 4.25 -7.26
CA ASP A 86 -24.63 3.21 -6.59
C ASP A 86 -25.45 2.72 -5.41
N ALA A 87 -26.25 1.68 -5.65
CA ALA A 87 -27.38 1.34 -4.80
C ALA A 87 -27.20 0.03 -4.00
N PHE A 88 -26.04 -0.61 -4.11
CA PHE A 88 -25.65 -1.75 -3.30
C PHE A 88 -24.75 -1.36 -2.13
N GLY A 89 -24.71 -2.21 -1.12
CA GLY A 89 -23.74 -2.18 -0.05
C GLY A 89 -24.26 -1.61 1.26
N LEU A 90 -23.39 -1.69 2.26
CA LEU A 90 -23.68 -1.37 3.66
C LEU A 90 -24.27 0.03 3.90
N PRO A 91 -23.91 1.10 3.19
CA PRO A 91 -24.50 2.41 3.46
C PRO A 91 -26.03 2.45 3.29
N ALA A 92 -26.53 1.82 2.22
CA ALA A 92 -27.97 1.76 1.97
C ALA A 92 -28.68 0.81 2.96
N GLU A 93 -28.08 -0.35 3.22
CA GLU A 93 -28.58 -1.34 4.18
C GLU A 93 -28.62 -0.79 5.60
N ASN A 94 -27.57 -0.12 6.05
CA ASN A 94 -27.48 0.50 7.37
C ASN A 94 -28.52 1.60 7.55
N ALA A 95 -28.71 2.44 6.53
CA ALA A 95 -29.74 3.49 6.56
C ALA A 95 -31.16 2.88 6.65
N ALA A 96 -31.41 1.81 5.91
CA ALA A 96 -32.67 1.09 5.94
C ALA A 96 -32.94 0.45 7.32
N LEU A 97 -31.95 -0.23 7.91
CA LEU A 97 -32.02 -0.80 9.25
C LEU A 97 -32.31 0.27 10.31
N LYS A 98 -31.56 1.39 10.28
CA LYS A 98 -31.75 2.51 11.21
C LYS A 98 -33.16 3.10 11.15
N ASN A 99 -33.80 3.08 9.97
CA ASN A 99 -35.13 3.64 9.76
C ASN A 99 -36.25 2.57 9.86
N GLY A 100 -35.90 1.29 10.12
CA GLY A 100 -36.88 0.21 10.28
C GLY A 100 -37.67 -0.13 9.02
N VAL A 101 -37.07 0.04 7.84
CA VAL A 101 -37.72 -0.19 6.52
C VAL A 101 -36.91 -1.18 5.69
N PRO A 102 -37.56 -1.95 4.78
CA PRO A 102 -36.82 -2.82 3.87
C PRO A 102 -35.81 -2.04 3.00
N PRO A 103 -34.59 -2.56 2.79
CA PRO A 103 -33.57 -1.87 1.98
C PRO A 103 -34.03 -1.47 0.59
N ALA A 104 -34.74 -2.33 -0.12
CA ALA A 104 -35.25 -2.03 -1.47
C ALA A 104 -36.19 -0.83 -1.46
N LYS A 105 -37.16 -0.80 -0.54
CA LYS A 105 -38.11 0.32 -0.43
C LYS A 105 -37.37 1.62 -0.15
N TRP A 106 -36.49 1.63 0.86
CA TRP A 106 -35.67 2.78 1.21
C TRP A 106 -34.86 3.31 0.03
N THR A 107 -34.18 2.40 -0.67
CA THR A 107 -33.30 2.72 -1.79
C THR A 107 -34.08 3.37 -2.95
N TYR A 108 -35.17 2.76 -3.40
CA TYR A 108 -35.95 3.30 -4.52
C TYR A 108 -36.68 4.61 -4.19
N GLU A 109 -37.16 4.77 -2.96
CA GLU A 109 -37.74 6.05 -2.50
C GLU A 109 -36.68 7.17 -2.53
N ASN A 110 -35.46 6.89 -2.08
CA ASN A 110 -34.36 7.87 -2.14
C ASN A 110 -33.91 8.16 -3.58
N ILE A 111 -33.83 7.16 -4.44
CA ILE A 111 -33.57 7.35 -5.87
C ILE A 111 -34.58 8.33 -6.47
N ALA A 112 -35.86 8.06 -6.24
CA ALA A 112 -36.92 8.92 -6.77
C ALA A 112 -36.84 10.36 -6.22
N TYR A 113 -36.50 10.51 -4.95
CA TYR A 113 -36.35 11.81 -4.33
C TYR A 113 -35.13 12.59 -4.85
N MET A 114 -33.96 11.95 -4.87
CA MET A 114 -32.72 12.57 -5.35
C MET A 114 -32.80 12.92 -6.83
N LYS A 115 -33.46 12.08 -7.65
CA LYS A 115 -33.74 12.36 -9.07
C LYS A 115 -34.53 13.65 -9.23
N LYS A 116 -35.60 13.85 -8.44
CA LYS A 116 -36.36 15.10 -8.46
C LYS A 116 -35.49 16.31 -8.08
N GLN A 117 -34.57 16.17 -7.12
CA GLN A 117 -33.64 17.25 -6.76
C GLN A 117 -32.70 17.58 -7.92
N MET A 118 -32.13 16.57 -8.61
CA MET A 118 -31.27 16.78 -9.80
C MET A 118 -32.03 17.42 -10.95
N GLN A 119 -33.27 17.01 -11.18
CA GLN A 119 -34.14 17.60 -12.20
C GLN A 119 -34.47 19.06 -11.88
N ALA A 120 -34.74 19.37 -10.60
CA ALA A 120 -34.98 20.76 -10.16
C ALA A 120 -33.75 21.66 -10.31
N MET A 121 -32.53 21.10 -10.23
CA MET A 121 -31.29 21.80 -10.55
C MET A 121 -31.12 22.06 -12.05
N GLY A 122 -31.95 21.48 -12.89
CA GLY A 122 -31.91 21.64 -14.37
C GLY A 122 -30.68 21.03 -15.03
N LEU A 123 -30.06 20.00 -14.44
CA LEU A 123 -28.87 19.33 -14.98
C LEU A 123 -29.16 18.70 -16.35
N ALA A 124 -28.21 18.83 -17.28
CA ALA A 124 -28.30 18.36 -18.67
C ALA A 124 -28.05 16.83 -18.81
N ILE A 125 -28.74 16.04 -18.01
CA ILE A 125 -28.60 14.59 -17.90
C ILE A 125 -29.47 13.91 -18.94
N ASP A 126 -28.93 12.90 -19.62
CA ASP A 126 -29.69 11.97 -20.44
C ASP A 126 -30.33 10.89 -19.55
N TRP A 127 -31.56 11.15 -19.10
CA TRP A 127 -32.29 10.24 -18.23
C TRP A 127 -32.72 8.92 -18.92
N SER A 128 -32.62 8.83 -20.26
CA SER A 128 -32.84 7.57 -20.99
C SER A 128 -31.71 6.55 -20.73
N ARG A 129 -30.58 7.02 -20.21
CA ARG A 129 -29.39 6.21 -19.85
C ARG A 129 -29.24 6.06 -18.34
N GLU A 130 -30.32 6.25 -17.58
CA GLU A 130 -30.32 6.02 -16.13
C GLU A 130 -30.10 4.54 -15.80
N VAL A 131 -29.27 4.27 -14.78
CA VAL A 131 -29.01 2.92 -14.28
C VAL A 131 -29.04 2.90 -12.74
N ALA A 132 -29.46 1.77 -12.16
CA ALA A 132 -29.29 1.50 -10.74
C ALA A 132 -28.51 0.19 -10.58
N THR A 133 -27.43 0.23 -9.82
CA THR A 133 -26.54 -0.94 -9.68
C THR A 133 -27.24 -2.12 -8.99
N CYS A 134 -28.31 -1.86 -8.22
CA CYS A 134 -29.15 -2.86 -7.59
C CYS A 134 -30.20 -3.51 -8.50
N ASP A 135 -30.38 -3.03 -9.73
CA ASP A 135 -31.31 -3.63 -10.67
C ASP A 135 -30.75 -4.93 -11.26
N ALA A 136 -31.58 -5.95 -11.40
CA ALA A 136 -31.18 -7.22 -11.98
C ALA A 136 -30.64 -7.08 -13.42
N SER A 137 -31.15 -6.11 -14.18
CA SER A 137 -30.68 -5.77 -15.51
C SER A 137 -29.23 -5.29 -15.51
N TYR A 138 -28.77 -4.70 -14.41
CA TYR A 138 -27.40 -4.23 -14.22
C TYR A 138 -26.51 -5.32 -13.60
N TYR A 139 -26.83 -5.83 -12.39
CA TYR A 139 -25.91 -6.70 -11.66
C TYR A 139 -25.74 -8.09 -12.29
N LYS A 140 -26.63 -8.54 -13.18
CA LYS A 140 -26.41 -9.77 -13.96
C LYS A 140 -25.08 -9.76 -14.71
N TRP A 141 -24.62 -8.57 -15.14
CA TRP A 141 -23.34 -8.43 -15.82
C TRP A 141 -22.15 -8.54 -14.85
N ASN A 142 -22.30 -8.08 -13.62
CA ASN A 142 -21.32 -8.31 -12.57
C ASN A 142 -21.19 -9.80 -12.26
N GLN A 143 -22.31 -10.52 -12.18
CA GLN A 143 -22.33 -11.98 -12.00
C GLN A 143 -21.67 -12.70 -13.17
N TRP A 144 -21.98 -12.30 -14.39
CA TRP A 144 -21.35 -12.86 -15.58
C TRP A 144 -19.83 -12.62 -15.59
N LEU A 145 -19.40 -11.40 -15.29
CA LEU A 145 -17.97 -11.08 -15.20
C LEU A 145 -17.27 -11.88 -14.11
N PHE A 146 -17.90 -12.02 -12.94
CA PHE A 146 -17.37 -12.83 -11.85
C PHE A 146 -17.15 -14.29 -12.27
N LEU A 147 -18.13 -14.90 -12.98
CA LEU A 147 -17.99 -16.26 -13.50
C LEU A 147 -16.83 -16.37 -14.50
N LYS A 148 -16.65 -15.37 -15.36
CA LYS A 148 -15.51 -15.34 -16.29
C LYS A 148 -14.16 -15.19 -15.59
N MET A 149 -14.10 -14.42 -14.50
CA MET A 149 -12.90 -14.32 -13.65
C MET A 149 -12.64 -15.64 -12.91
N LEU A 150 -13.69 -16.33 -12.46
CA LEU A 150 -13.56 -17.63 -11.80
C LEU A 150 -13.04 -18.70 -12.77
N GLU A 151 -13.57 -18.77 -14.01
CA GLU A 151 -13.08 -19.65 -15.06
C GLU A 151 -11.58 -19.45 -15.37
N LYS A 152 -11.11 -18.20 -15.29
CA LYS A 152 -9.71 -17.82 -15.54
C LYS A 152 -8.80 -17.92 -14.30
N GLY A 153 -9.31 -18.31 -13.14
CA GLY A 153 -8.54 -18.36 -11.90
C GLY A 153 -8.20 -16.97 -11.33
N ILE A 154 -8.75 -15.89 -11.88
CA ILE A 154 -8.62 -14.53 -11.33
C ILE A 154 -9.45 -14.40 -10.06
N ALA A 155 -10.68 -14.94 -10.06
CA ALA A 155 -11.45 -15.15 -8.85
C ALA A 155 -11.21 -16.56 -8.33
N TYR A 156 -11.05 -16.72 -7.01
CA TYR A 156 -10.82 -18.01 -6.39
C TYR A 156 -11.44 -18.06 -4.99
N ARG A 157 -11.65 -19.24 -4.46
CA ARG A 157 -12.22 -19.46 -3.13
C ARG A 157 -11.13 -19.94 -2.16
N LYS A 158 -11.09 -19.34 -0.97
CA LYS A 158 -10.26 -19.81 0.15
C LYS A 158 -10.93 -19.54 1.47
N THR A 159 -10.57 -20.30 2.49
CA THR A 159 -10.89 -20.01 3.88
C THR A 159 -9.85 -19.01 4.43
N GLN A 160 -10.32 -18.00 5.12
CA GLN A 160 -9.47 -16.99 5.74
C GLN A 160 -10.07 -16.54 7.06
N VAL A 161 -9.20 -16.18 8.01
CA VAL A 161 -9.62 -15.54 9.25
C VAL A 161 -10.11 -14.13 8.95
N VAL A 162 -11.32 -13.83 9.35
CA VAL A 162 -11.99 -12.53 9.17
C VAL A 162 -12.46 -11.97 10.50
N ASN A 163 -12.69 -10.66 10.53
CA ASN A 163 -13.35 -10.01 11.66
C ASN A 163 -14.85 -10.25 11.55
N TRP A 164 -15.45 -10.89 12.52
CA TRP A 164 -16.87 -11.19 12.55
C TRP A 164 -17.56 -10.39 13.65
N ASP A 165 -18.61 -9.67 13.27
CA ASP A 165 -19.51 -9.01 14.22
C ASP A 165 -20.64 -9.97 14.57
N PRO A 166 -20.75 -10.43 15.84
CA PRO A 166 -21.75 -11.40 16.22
C PRO A 166 -23.17 -10.83 16.29
N GLU A 167 -23.33 -9.51 16.50
CA GLU A 167 -24.65 -8.85 16.54
C GLU A 167 -25.18 -8.59 15.12
N ASP A 168 -24.34 -8.03 14.24
CA ASP A 168 -24.70 -7.79 12.84
C ASP A 168 -24.62 -9.04 11.98
N GLN A 169 -24.02 -10.12 12.47
CA GLN A 169 -23.78 -11.36 11.74
C GLN A 169 -23.13 -11.14 10.37
N THR A 170 -22.11 -10.30 10.33
CA THR A 170 -21.41 -9.92 9.11
C THR A 170 -19.89 -9.84 9.29
N VAL A 171 -19.18 -9.96 8.17
CA VAL A 171 -17.73 -9.75 8.12
C VAL A 171 -17.44 -8.25 8.09
N LEU A 172 -16.52 -7.81 8.94
CA LEU A 172 -16.05 -6.44 8.99
C LEU A 172 -14.67 -6.32 8.31
N ALA A 173 -14.49 -5.27 7.51
CA ALA A 173 -13.17 -4.84 7.09
C ALA A 173 -12.36 -4.33 8.31
N ASN A 174 -11.02 -4.31 8.21
CA ASN A 174 -10.19 -3.88 9.33
C ASN A 174 -10.53 -2.45 9.79
N GLU A 175 -10.84 -1.55 8.85
CA GLU A 175 -11.22 -0.15 9.10
C GLU A 175 -12.58 -0.01 9.82
N GLN A 176 -13.34 -1.09 9.89
CA GLN A 176 -14.64 -1.16 10.58
C GLN A 176 -14.52 -1.75 12.00
N VAL A 177 -13.32 -2.05 12.44
CA VAL A 177 -13.03 -2.50 13.80
C VAL A 177 -12.29 -1.39 14.53
N ILE A 178 -12.92 -0.85 15.59
CA ILE A 178 -12.38 0.21 16.43
C ILE A 178 -12.22 -0.33 17.84
N ASP A 179 -11.01 -0.31 18.36
CA ASP A 179 -10.67 -0.85 19.70
C ASP A 179 -11.19 -2.28 19.93
N GLY A 180 -11.08 -3.14 18.90
CA GLY A 180 -11.54 -4.53 18.95
C GLY A 180 -13.06 -4.70 18.87
N ARG A 181 -13.80 -3.62 18.58
CA ARG A 181 -15.26 -3.61 18.51
C ARG A 181 -15.75 -3.24 17.11
N GLY A 182 -16.89 -3.78 16.72
CA GLY A 182 -17.57 -3.38 15.50
C GLY A 182 -17.96 -1.89 15.56
N TRP A 183 -17.58 -1.13 14.53
CA TRP A 183 -17.80 0.32 14.45
C TRP A 183 -19.28 0.75 14.59
N ARG A 184 -20.20 -0.16 14.27
CA ARG A 184 -21.65 0.08 14.26
C ARG A 184 -22.35 -0.42 15.52
N THR A 185 -22.09 -1.66 15.88
CA THR A 185 -22.76 -2.34 17.00
C THR A 185 -22.10 -2.06 18.33
N GLY A 186 -20.79 -1.83 18.33
CA GLY A 186 -19.98 -1.81 19.54
C GLY A 186 -19.72 -3.20 20.13
N ALA A 187 -20.21 -4.28 19.48
CA ALA A 187 -19.95 -5.65 19.91
C ALA A 187 -18.45 -5.98 19.78
N LEU A 188 -17.96 -6.85 20.66
CA LEU A 188 -16.61 -7.40 20.52
C LEU A 188 -16.53 -8.23 19.24
N VAL A 189 -15.53 -7.93 18.42
CA VAL A 189 -15.30 -8.62 17.15
C VAL A 189 -14.66 -9.98 17.43
N GLU A 190 -15.19 -11.00 16.80
CA GLU A 190 -14.66 -12.36 16.85
C GLU A 190 -13.79 -12.63 15.61
N LYS A 191 -12.72 -13.41 15.79
CA LYS A 191 -11.96 -13.95 14.66
C LYS A 191 -12.57 -15.27 14.24
N ARG A 192 -13.08 -15.35 13.00
CA ARG A 192 -13.69 -16.58 12.47
C ARG A 192 -13.03 -16.97 11.15
N GLU A 193 -12.85 -18.26 10.95
CA GLU A 193 -12.46 -18.81 9.66
C GLU A 193 -13.70 -18.99 8.78
N ILE A 194 -13.79 -18.19 7.73
CA ILE A 194 -14.92 -18.22 6.80
C ILE A 194 -14.41 -18.42 5.37
N PRO A 195 -15.00 -19.37 4.61
CA PRO A 195 -14.70 -19.50 3.20
C PRO A 195 -15.29 -18.34 2.42
N GLY A 196 -14.46 -17.67 1.62
CA GLY A 196 -14.87 -16.54 0.80
C GLY A 196 -14.23 -16.54 -0.57
N TYR A 197 -14.74 -15.70 -1.46
CA TYR A 197 -14.15 -15.45 -2.78
C TYR A 197 -13.22 -14.26 -2.75
N TYR A 198 -12.11 -14.38 -3.47
CA TYR A 198 -11.06 -13.39 -3.58
C TYR A 198 -10.70 -13.16 -5.04
N LEU A 199 -10.30 -11.93 -5.37
CA LEU A 199 -9.69 -11.60 -6.65
C LEU A 199 -8.18 -11.59 -6.47
N ASN A 200 -7.46 -12.35 -7.31
CA ASN A 200 -6.01 -12.50 -7.30
C ASN A 200 -5.32 -11.28 -7.92
N ILE A 201 -5.54 -10.10 -7.33
CA ILE A 201 -4.97 -8.85 -7.84
C ILE A 201 -3.46 -8.76 -7.58
N THR A 202 -2.93 -9.49 -6.60
CA THR A 202 -1.50 -9.53 -6.31
C THR A 202 -0.69 -10.15 -7.44
N HIS A 203 -1.30 -11.03 -8.23
CA HIS A 203 -0.68 -11.57 -9.45
C HIS A 203 -0.30 -10.46 -10.45
N TYR A 204 -1.06 -9.38 -10.47
CA TYR A 204 -0.86 -8.24 -11.37
C TYR A 204 -0.08 -7.09 -10.72
N ALA A 205 0.46 -7.27 -9.51
CA ALA A 205 1.06 -6.18 -8.73
C ALA A 205 2.20 -5.47 -9.48
N GLN A 206 3.09 -6.22 -10.16
CA GLN A 206 4.18 -5.63 -10.93
C GLN A 206 3.66 -4.86 -12.16
N GLU A 207 2.70 -5.42 -12.89
CA GLU A 207 2.07 -4.76 -14.05
C GLU A 207 1.37 -3.46 -13.62
N LEU A 208 0.58 -3.51 -12.53
CA LEU A 208 -0.06 -2.32 -11.97
C LEU A 208 0.96 -1.25 -11.57
N LEU A 209 2.06 -1.65 -10.93
CA LEU A 209 3.15 -0.74 -10.56
C LEU A 209 3.79 -0.10 -11.79
N ASP A 210 4.16 -0.89 -12.80
CA ASP A 210 4.78 -0.42 -14.03
C ASP A 210 3.94 0.68 -14.71
N HIS A 211 2.60 0.54 -14.67
CA HIS A 211 1.68 1.48 -15.32
C HIS A 211 1.39 2.76 -14.52
N VAL A 212 1.60 2.77 -13.20
CA VAL A 212 1.36 3.96 -12.36
C VAL A 212 2.64 4.69 -11.99
N GLN A 213 3.79 4.03 -11.98
CA GLN A 213 5.05 4.57 -11.45
C GLN A 213 5.55 5.77 -12.26
N VAL A 214 5.90 6.85 -11.56
CA VAL A 214 6.45 8.05 -12.19
C VAL A 214 7.84 7.75 -12.74
N GLY A 215 8.09 8.11 -14.01
CA GLY A 215 9.38 7.87 -14.67
C GLY A 215 9.58 6.44 -15.21
N ASN A 216 8.59 5.57 -15.11
CA ASN A 216 8.64 4.24 -15.73
C ASN A 216 8.22 4.33 -17.20
N ASP A 217 9.03 3.78 -18.11
CA ASP A 217 8.78 3.80 -19.56
C ASP A 217 7.47 3.07 -19.97
N LYS A 218 7.00 2.16 -19.14
CA LYS A 218 5.73 1.44 -19.34
C LYS A 218 4.51 2.20 -18.82
N ALA A 219 4.70 3.36 -18.16
CA ALA A 219 3.61 4.07 -17.53
C ALA A 219 2.56 4.54 -18.55
N THR A 220 1.31 4.15 -18.35
CA THR A 220 0.17 4.54 -19.19
C THR A 220 -0.75 5.57 -18.53
N LEU A 221 -0.72 5.68 -17.19
CA LEU A 221 -1.53 6.64 -16.45
C LEU A 221 -0.83 7.99 -16.28
N THR A 222 -0.19 8.46 -17.34
CA THR A 222 0.61 9.71 -17.34
C THR A 222 -0.24 10.97 -17.16
N GLY A 223 -1.55 10.90 -17.46
CA GLY A 223 -2.51 11.99 -17.22
C GLY A 223 -2.97 12.12 -15.76
N TRP A 224 -2.59 11.20 -14.89
CA TRP A 224 -2.89 11.30 -13.47
C TRP A 224 -1.89 12.22 -12.76
N PRO A 225 -2.32 13.02 -11.75
CA PRO A 225 -1.40 13.81 -10.96
C PRO A 225 -0.33 12.92 -10.28
N ASP A 226 0.92 13.36 -10.26
CA ASP A 226 2.03 12.58 -9.70
C ASP A 226 1.81 12.18 -8.25
N LYS A 227 1.16 13.05 -7.45
CA LYS A 227 0.78 12.73 -6.08
C LYS A 227 -0.15 11.50 -6.00
N VAL A 228 -1.11 11.38 -6.93
CA VAL A 228 -2.02 10.22 -6.99
C VAL A 228 -1.26 8.97 -7.42
N ARG A 229 -0.39 9.09 -8.41
CA ARG A 229 0.47 7.99 -8.88
C ARG A 229 1.37 7.48 -7.74
N LEU A 230 1.99 8.38 -6.99
CA LEU A 230 2.80 8.02 -5.81
C LEU A 230 1.97 7.34 -4.72
N MET A 231 0.73 7.80 -4.47
CA MET A 231 -0.17 7.14 -3.52
C MET A 231 -0.49 5.71 -3.95
N GLN A 232 -0.73 5.47 -5.25
CA GLN A 232 -0.98 4.13 -5.79
C GLN A 232 0.28 3.25 -5.74
N GLU A 233 1.45 3.79 -6.07
CA GLU A 233 2.74 3.10 -5.92
C GLU A 233 2.96 2.63 -4.49
N ASN A 234 2.75 3.51 -3.50
CA ASN A 234 2.86 3.18 -2.08
C ASN A 234 1.82 2.15 -1.62
N TRP A 235 0.61 2.20 -2.19
CA TRP A 235 -0.45 1.21 -1.91
C TRP A 235 -0.09 -0.17 -2.45
N ILE A 236 0.43 -0.25 -3.66
CA ILE A 236 0.94 -1.49 -4.27
C ILE A 236 2.14 -2.00 -3.45
N GLY A 237 3.05 -1.11 -3.07
CA GLY A 237 4.08 -1.31 -2.07
C GLY A 237 5.00 -2.48 -2.36
N LYS A 238 5.79 -2.37 -3.44
CA LYS A 238 6.86 -3.33 -3.75
C LYS A 238 7.97 -3.25 -2.72
N SER A 239 8.35 -4.37 -2.14
CA SER A 239 9.50 -4.50 -1.24
C SER A 239 10.39 -5.63 -1.72
N GLU A 240 11.65 -5.32 -2.03
CA GLU A 240 12.67 -6.29 -2.38
C GLU A 240 13.56 -6.54 -1.17
N GLY A 241 13.73 -7.80 -0.80
CA GLY A 241 14.48 -8.17 0.39
C GLY A 241 14.95 -9.61 0.35
N VAL A 242 15.29 -10.11 1.51
CA VAL A 242 15.74 -11.50 1.71
C VAL A 242 14.80 -12.18 2.71
N ARG A 243 14.24 -13.33 2.31
CA ARG A 243 13.53 -14.24 3.21
C ARG A 243 14.48 -15.33 3.62
N PHE A 244 14.61 -15.55 4.93
CA PHE A 244 15.51 -16.60 5.43
C PHE A 244 15.04 -17.18 6.76
N ALA A 245 15.61 -18.32 7.15
CA ALA A 245 15.22 -19.05 8.32
C ALA A 245 16.31 -19.01 9.41
N PHE A 246 15.91 -18.70 10.64
CA PHE A 246 16.60 -19.11 11.84
C PHE A 246 16.24 -20.58 12.12
N THR A 247 17.23 -21.41 12.46
CA THR A 247 16.99 -22.84 12.73
C THR A 247 16.79 -23.10 14.21
N HIS A 248 16.05 -24.16 14.55
CA HIS A 248 15.83 -24.59 15.94
C HIS A 248 15.51 -26.10 16.01
N ASP A 249 15.56 -26.64 17.21
CA ASP A 249 15.23 -28.03 17.52
C ASP A 249 14.00 -28.16 18.44
N ILE A 250 13.18 -27.11 18.49
CA ILE A 250 11.97 -27.05 19.32
C ILE A 250 10.92 -28.01 18.77
N ARG A 251 10.40 -28.89 19.64
CA ARG A 251 9.44 -29.93 19.27
C ARG A 251 8.12 -29.74 19.99
N ASP A 252 7.06 -30.13 19.31
CA ASP A 252 5.72 -30.18 19.90
C ASP A 252 5.53 -31.40 20.83
N ALA A 253 4.36 -31.56 21.40
CA ALA A 253 4.02 -32.67 22.29
C ALA A 253 4.08 -34.05 21.62
N SER A 254 4.03 -34.13 20.28
CA SER A 254 4.17 -35.35 19.52
C SER A 254 5.65 -35.71 19.22
N GLY A 255 6.58 -34.82 19.55
CA GLY A 255 7.99 -34.94 19.21
C GLY A 255 8.35 -34.45 17.80
N ALA A 256 7.42 -33.88 17.05
CA ALA A 256 7.67 -33.31 15.74
C ALA A 256 8.29 -31.92 15.85
N LEU A 257 9.21 -31.58 14.94
CA LEU A 257 9.77 -30.23 14.87
C LEU A 257 8.68 -29.20 14.51
N ILE A 258 8.55 -28.14 15.30
CA ILE A 258 7.66 -27.03 14.95
C ILE A 258 8.19 -26.36 13.67
N GLN A 259 7.33 -26.21 12.65
CA GLN A 259 7.68 -25.60 11.36
C GLN A 259 8.97 -26.20 10.73
N ASP A 260 9.16 -27.51 10.83
CA ASP A 260 10.35 -28.22 10.32
C ASP A 260 11.69 -27.68 10.88
N GLY A 261 11.65 -27.10 12.10
CA GLY A 261 12.83 -26.53 12.75
C GLY A 261 13.30 -25.20 12.13
N ARG A 262 12.42 -24.46 11.48
CA ARG A 262 12.73 -23.22 10.75
C ARG A 262 11.76 -22.11 11.08
N MET A 263 12.26 -21.04 11.68
CA MET A 263 11.53 -19.79 11.86
C MET A 263 11.92 -18.81 10.75
N TYR A 264 11.02 -18.56 9.80
CA TYR A 264 11.29 -17.68 8.67
C TYR A 264 11.03 -16.22 9.01
N VAL A 265 11.90 -15.34 8.51
CA VAL A 265 11.77 -13.89 8.56
C VAL A 265 11.96 -13.29 7.17
N PHE A 266 11.40 -12.11 6.95
CA PHE A 266 11.65 -11.29 5.75
C PHE A 266 12.22 -9.94 6.16
N THR A 267 13.29 -9.49 5.50
CA THR A 267 13.88 -8.17 5.75
C THR A 267 14.33 -7.50 4.46
N THR A 268 14.18 -6.17 4.41
CA THR A 268 14.80 -5.32 3.39
C THR A 268 16.22 -4.86 3.80
N ARG A 269 16.66 -5.22 5.01
CA ARG A 269 17.91 -4.85 5.64
C ARG A 269 18.77 -6.08 5.97
N ALA A 270 18.93 -6.99 4.99
CA ALA A 270 19.80 -8.16 5.18
C ALA A 270 21.28 -7.78 5.43
N ASP A 271 21.70 -6.57 5.05
CA ASP A 271 23.00 -5.98 5.41
C ASP A 271 23.24 -5.89 6.93
N THR A 272 22.18 -5.86 7.73
CA THR A 272 22.26 -5.74 9.18
C THR A 272 22.11 -7.07 9.94
N ILE A 273 22.05 -8.20 9.24
CA ILE A 273 21.79 -9.53 9.82
C ILE A 273 22.77 -9.87 10.97
N MET A 274 24.04 -9.46 10.87
CA MET A 274 25.06 -9.70 11.88
C MET A 274 24.87 -8.88 13.17
N GLY A 275 23.93 -7.92 13.16
CA GLY A 275 23.51 -7.11 14.29
C GLY A 275 22.24 -7.61 14.99
N VAL A 276 21.73 -8.77 14.60
CA VAL A 276 20.55 -9.38 15.23
C VAL A 276 20.85 -9.74 16.67
N THR A 277 20.06 -9.26 17.61
CA THR A 277 20.20 -9.55 19.05
C THR A 277 18.99 -10.25 19.65
N PHE A 278 17.84 -10.16 18.99
CA PHE A 278 16.63 -10.92 19.32
C PHE A 278 15.78 -11.16 18.07
N CYS A 279 14.81 -12.05 18.18
CA CYS A 279 13.73 -12.21 17.21
C CYS A 279 12.40 -11.97 17.91
N ALA A 280 11.41 -11.42 17.18
CA ALA A 280 10.06 -11.29 17.68
C ALA A 280 9.08 -12.02 16.77
N VAL A 281 8.11 -12.70 17.37
CA VAL A 281 7.07 -13.45 16.66
C VAL A 281 5.69 -12.89 16.96
N ALA A 282 4.76 -13.08 16.04
CA ALA A 282 3.36 -12.72 16.22
C ALA A 282 2.72 -13.55 17.36
N PRO A 283 1.67 -13.04 18.02
CA PRO A 283 0.95 -13.78 19.07
C PRO A 283 0.36 -15.10 18.59
N GLU A 284 0.03 -15.22 17.30
CA GLU A 284 -0.52 -16.43 16.68
C GLU A 284 0.56 -17.39 16.14
N HIS A 285 1.83 -17.00 16.21
CA HIS A 285 2.92 -17.81 15.66
C HIS A 285 3.06 -19.14 16.42
N PRO A 286 3.31 -20.28 15.73
CA PRO A 286 3.41 -21.60 16.38
C PRO A 286 4.39 -21.66 17.55
N LEU A 287 5.52 -20.97 17.48
CA LEU A 287 6.49 -20.89 18.59
C LEU A 287 5.93 -20.11 19.80
N ALA A 288 5.13 -19.05 19.57
CA ALA A 288 4.49 -18.31 20.63
C ALA A 288 3.45 -19.16 21.37
N LEU A 289 2.61 -19.86 20.61
CA LEU A 289 1.58 -20.77 21.15
C LEU A 289 2.21 -21.94 21.92
N HIS A 290 3.30 -22.51 21.40
CA HIS A 290 4.05 -23.55 22.08
C HIS A 290 4.65 -23.04 23.41
N ALA A 291 5.26 -21.88 23.43
CA ALA A 291 5.85 -21.28 24.63
C ALA A 291 4.80 -20.91 25.69
N ALA A 292 3.59 -20.57 25.26
CA ALA A 292 2.48 -20.27 26.15
C ALA A 292 1.92 -21.50 26.87
N PHE A 293 2.18 -22.71 26.35
CA PHE A 293 1.75 -23.94 27.01
C PHE A 293 2.51 -24.10 28.33
N GLY A 294 1.78 -24.03 29.44
CA GLY A 294 2.33 -24.06 30.79
C GLY A 294 2.86 -22.71 31.32
N ASN A 295 2.75 -21.63 30.55
CA ASN A 295 3.10 -20.27 30.96
C ASN A 295 1.88 -19.34 30.93
N ALA A 296 1.17 -19.24 32.06
CA ALA A 296 -0.07 -18.48 32.17
C ALA A 296 0.12 -16.98 31.87
N ALA A 297 1.26 -16.39 32.24
CA ALA A 297 1.55 -14.98 32.00
C ALA A 297 1.72 -14.71 30.50
N LEU A 298 2.45 -15.57 29.79
CA LEU A 298 2.64 -15.46 28.35
C LEU A 298 1.32 -15.71 27.59
N ALA A 299 0.52 -16.68 28.04
CA ALA A 299 -0.79 -16.93 27.46
C ALA A 299 -1.72 -15.70 27.60
N ALA A 300 -1.76 -15.07 28.77
CA ALA A 300 -2.53 -13.84 28.99
C ALA A 300 -2.06 -12.69 28.11
N PHE A 301 -0.75 -12.50 27.97
CA PHE A 301 -0.17 -11.48 27.07
C PHE A 301 -0.52 -11.72 25.60
N ILE A 302 -0.51 -12.98 25.14
CA ILE A 302 -0.91 -13.35 23.78
C ILE A 302 -2.39 -12.99 23.54
N GLU A 303 -3.28 -13.28 24.49
CA GLU A 303 -4.71 -12.93 24.35
C GLU A 303 -4.93 -11.41 24.38
N GLU A 304 -4.20 -10.67 25.19
CA GLU A 304 -4.20 -9.19 25.18
C GLU A 304 -3.79 -8.65 23.81
N CYS A 305 -2.70 -9.18 23.24
CA CYS A 305 -2.23 -8.78 21.91
C CYS A 305 -3.26 -9.07 20.82
N LYS A 306 -3.94 -10.23 20.86
CA LYS A 306 -4.99 -10.60 19.90
C LYS A 306 -6.23 -9.73 19.99
N ALA A 307 -6.59 -9.26 21.18
CA ALA A 307 -7.71 -8.35 21.41
C ALA A 307 -7.46 -6.92 20.91
N GLY A 308 -6.19 -6.55 20.71
CA GLY A 308 -5.80 -5.26 20.17
C GLY A 308 -6.09 -5.11 18.67
N GLY A 309 -6.13 -3.85 18.18
CA GLY A 309 -6.25 -3.56 16.74
C GLY A 309 -5.11 -4.20 15.93
N THR A 310 -5.45 -4.70 14.75
CA THR A 310 -4.54 -5.48 13.87
C THR A 310 -4.17 -4.74 12.60
N THR A 311 -4.50 -3.45 12.46
CA THR A 311 -4.09 -2.67 11.30
C THR A 311 -2.64 -2.19 11.44
N GLU A 312 -1.91 -2.16 10.32
CA GLU A 312 -0.52 -1.67 10.29
C GLU A 312 -0.42 -0.21 10.80
N ALA A 313 -1.45 0.61 10.54
CA ALA A 313 -1.52 2.00 10.99
C ALA A 313 -1.70 2.12 12.52
N GLU A 314 -2.55 1.29 13.13
CA GLU A 314 -2.73 1.24 14.59
C GLU A 314 -1.47 0.74 15.29
N LEU A 315 -0.83 -0.29 14.73
CA LEU A 315 0.41 -0.84 15.28
C LEU A 315 1.60 0.14 15.16
N ALA A 316 1.57 1.06 14.19
CA ALA A 316 2.62 2.06 14.02
C ALA A 316 2.64 3.11 15.13
N VAL A 317 1.49 3.40 15.77
CA VAL A 317 1.32 4.42 16.83
C VAL A 317 1.30 3.81 18.24
N LYS A 318 1.13 2.48 18.40
CA LYS A 318 1.11 1.82 19.71
C LYS A 318 2.52 1.61 20.25
N ASP A 319 2.63 1.70 21.58
CA ASP A 319 3.85 1.28 22.28
C ASP A 319 4.17 -0.17 21.97
N LYS A 320 5.43 -0.44 21.65
CA LYS A 320 5.91 -1.79 21.45
C LYS A 320 6.06 -2.50 22.79
N LEU A 321 5.24 -3.53 22.96
CA LEU A 321 5.27 -4.43 24.09
C LEU A 321 5.72 -5.81 23.63
N GLY A 322 6.48 -6.49 24.47
CA GLY A 322 6.91 -7.85 24.23
C GLY A 322 7.09 -8.64 25.51
N MET A 323 7.01 -9.96 25.36
CA MET A 323 7.26 -10.91 26.43
C MET A 323 8.21 -12.01 25.95
N PRO A 324 9.27 -12.37 26.73
CA PRO A 324 10.18 -13.43 26.32
C PRO A 324 9.47 -14.78 26.35
N THR A 325 9.73 -15.61 25.34
CA THR A 325 9.17 -16.95 25.24
C THR A 325 9.95 -17.99 26.04
N GLY A 326 11.20 -17.69 26.39
CA GLY A 326 12.16 -18.67 26.90
C GLY A 326 12.75 -19.59 25.84
N LEU A 327 12.32 -19.42 24.56
CA LEU A 327 12.83 -20.18 23.43
C LEU A 327 13.99 -19.45 22.74
N PHE A 328 14.84 -20.22 22.08
CA PHE A 328 15.97 -19.71 21.32
C PHE A 328 16.02 -20.34 19.94
N VAL A 329 16.51 -19.56 18.98
CA VAL A 329 16.77 -20.00 17.61
C VAL A 329 18.24 -19.78 17.26
N LYS A 330 18.76 -20.43 16.25
CA LYS A 330 20.16 -20.29 15.79
C LYS A 330 20.26 -19.29 14.66
N HIS A 331 21.18 -18.34 14.79
CA HIS A 331 21.49 -17.40 13.72
C HIS A 331 22.03 -18.13 12.50
N PRO A 332 21.48 -17.90 11.28
CA PRO A 332 21.75 -18.73 10.11
C PRO A 332 23.20 -18.69 9.60
N LEU A 333 23.95 -17.64 9.91
CA LEU A 333 25.33 -17.46 9.43
C LEU A 333 26.39 -17.66 10.50
N THR A 334 26.07 -17.40 11.79
CA THR A 334 27.04 -17.53 12.90
C THR A 334 26.81 -18.78 13.74
N GLY A 335 25.58 -19.32 13.75
CA GLY A 335 25.19 -20.42 14.62
C GLY A 335 24.95 -20.00 16.10
N GLU A 336 25.13 -18.71 16.42
CA GLU A 336 24.85 -18.16 17.76
C GLU A 336 23.36 -18.28 18.11
N THR A 337 23.08 -18.42 19.39
CA THR A 337 21.70 -18.46 19.91
C THR A 337 21.10 -17.07 20.01
N VAL A 338 19.87 -16.91 19.51
CA VAL A 338 19.10 -15.67 19.51
C VAL A 338 17.79 -15.92 20.26
N ALA A 339 17.46 -15.06 21.23
CA ALA A 339 16.24 -15.18 22.01
C ALA A 339 14.99 -14.84 21.16
N VAL A 340 13.89 -15.57 21.41
CA VAL A 340 12.60 -15.34 20.75
C VAL A 340 11.65 -14.67 21.74
N TRP A 341 11.01 -13.59 21.29
CA TRP A 341 10.01 -12.81 22.02
C TRP A 341 8.64 -12.87 21.32
N VAL A 342 7.57 -12.75 22.06
CA VAL A 342 6.25 -12.41 21.46
C VAL A 342 6.15 -10.89 21.45
N GLY A 343 5.86 -10.30 20.29
CA GLY A 343 5.69 -8.86 20.13
C GLY A 343 4.27 -8.49 19.68
N ASN A 344 3.66 -7.49 20.36
CA ASN A 344 2.33 -6.98 19.99
C ASN A 344 2.29 -6.24 18.64
N TYR A 345 3.44 -6.03 18.02
CA TYR A 345 3.65 -5.28 16.77
C TYR A 345 4.01 -6.18 15.57
N VAL A 346 4.10 -7.48 15.79
CA VAL A 346 4.40 -8.45 14.74
C VAL A 346 3.09 -9.02 14.21
N LEU A 347 2.89 -8.95 12.89
CA LEU A 347 1.69 -9.47 12.24
C LEU A 347 1.96 -10.84 11.62
N MET A 348 1.08 -11.80 11.86
CA MET A 348 1.16 -13.14 11.25
C MET A 348 1.04 -13.07 9.72
N SER A 349 0.35 -12.06 9.18
CA SER A 349 0.16 -11.84 7.74
C SER A 349 1.36 -11.21 7.03
N TYR A 350 2.40 -10.80 7.76
CA TYR A 350 3.60 -10.19 7.21
C TYR A 350 4.84 -11.03 7.54
N GLY A 351 5.64 -11.37 6.53
CA GLY A 351 6.94 -12.00 6.70
C GLY A 351 6.92 -13.34 7.47
N ASP A 352 5.92 -14.19 7.27
CA ASP A 352 5.79 -15.47 7.97
C ASP A 352 5.51 -15.34 9.50
N GLY A 353 5.11 -14.14 9.97
CA GLY A 353 4.77 -13.90 11.36
C GLY A 353 5.96 -13.79 12.32
N ALA A 354 7.17 -13.55 11.80
CA ALA A 354 8.37 -13.33 12.59
C ALA A 354 9.26 -12.23 11.98
N VAL A 355 9.96 -11.52 12.83
CA VAL A 355 10.93 -10.48 12.44
C VAL A 355 12.25 -10.68 13.20
N MET A 356 13.36 -10.29 12.58
CA MET A 356 14.63 -10.14 13.26
C MET A 356 14.70 -8.76 13.92
N GLY A 357 15.16 -8.67 15.15
CA GLY A 357 15.40 -7.42 15.86
C GLY A 357 16.85 -6.97 15.69
N VAL A 358 17.04 -5.77 15.14
CA VAL A 358 18.35 -5.16 14.91
C VAL A 358 18.40 -3.77 15.55
N PRO A 359 18.54 -3.68 16.88
CA PRO A 359 18.42 -2.43 17.62
C PRO A 359 19.33 -1.30 17.15
N ALA A 360 20.53 -1.61 16.70
CA ALA A 360 21.44 -0.58 16.24
C ALA A 360 21.03 0.09 14.91
N HIS A 361 20.05 -0.44 14.16
CA HIS A 361 19.72 0.01 12.80
C HIS A 361 18.23 0.10 12.52
N ASP A 362 17.37 -0.08 13.53
CA ASP A 362 15.93 0.16 13.49
C ASP A 362 15.49 0.89 14.76
N GLU A 363 14.92 2.09 14.62
CA GLU A 363 14.51 2.95 15.74
C GLU A 363 13.57 2.24 16.71
N ARG A 364 12.67 1.44 16.16
CA ARG A 364 11.67 0.75 16.95
C ARG A 364 12.28 -0.42 17.75
N ASP A 365 13.24 -1.11 17.13
CA ASP A 365 13.98 -2.17 17.82
C ASP A 365 14.94 -1.58 18.85
N PHE A 366 15.49 -0.38 18.59
CA PHE A 366 16.32 0.35 19.56
C PHE A 366 15.53 0.69 20.83
N ALA A 367 14.35 1.30 20.68
CA ALA A 367 13.48 1.61 21.82
C ALA A 367 13.05 0.35 22.58
N PHE A 368 12.77 -0.74 21.86
CA PHE A 368 12.44 -2.04 22.45
C PHE A 368 13.64 -2.61 23.24
N ALA A 369 14.83 -2.56 22.67
CA ALA A 369 16.05 -3.05 23.33
C ALA A 369 16.37 -2.26 24.61
N LEU A 370 16.25 -0.93 24.60
CA LEU A 370 16.40 -0.12 25.81
C LEU A 370 15.37 -0.50 26.88
N LYS A 371 14.10 -0.64 26.51
CA LYS A 371 13.00 -0.98 27.42
C LYS A 371 13.20 -2.33 28.12
N TYR A 372 13.73 -3.31 27.41
CA TYR A 372 13.89 -4.67 27.90
C TYR A 372 15.36 -5.05 28.18
N SER A 373 16.28 -4.07 28.18
CA SER A 373 17.70 -4.25 28.44
C SER A 373 18.34 -5.32 27.53
N LEU A 374 18.00 -5.32 26.24
CA LEU A 374 18.57 -6.22 25.25
C LEU A 374 19.85 -5.63 24.66
N PRO A 375 20.80 -6.47 24.20
CA PRO A 375 22.03 -6.00 23.58
C PRO A 375 21.77 -5.18 22.32
N ILE A 376 22.59 -4.13 22.09
CA ILE A 376 22.61 -3.30 20.90
C ILE A 376 23.96 -3.47 20.22
N LYS A 377 24.00 -3.97 18.97
CA LYS A 377 25.22 -4.30 18.26
C LYS A 377 25.29 -3.54 16.94
N GLN A 378 26.18 -2.55 16.83
CA GLN A 378 26.39 -1.80 15.59
C GLN A 378 27.08 -2.69 14.53
N VAL A 379 26.50 -2.73 13.32
CA VAL A 379 27.03 -3.48 12.18
C VAL A 379 27.05 -2.68 10.87
N VAL A 380 26.63 -1.43 10.91
CA VAL A 380 26.77 -0.48 9.80
C VAL A 380 27.41 0.81 10.34
N ALA A 381 28.44 1.30 9.66
CA ALA A 381 29.05 2.60 9.91
C ALA A 381 28.72 3.58 8.79
N VAL A 382 28.53 4.86 9.13
CA VAL A 382 28.26 5.94 8.19
C VAL A 382 29.38 6.98 8.25
N SER A 383 29.88 7.43 7.08
CA SER A 383 30.95 8.42 7.00
C SER A 383 30.43 9.84 7.26
N ARG A 384 31.20 10.65 8.00
CA ARG A 384 30.97 12.11 8.19
C ARG A 384 31.07 12.88 6.88
N ALA A 385 31.94 12.44 5.96
CA ALA A 385 32.22 13.10 4.70
C ALA A 385 31.29 12.64 3.54
N GLY A 386 30.29 11.81 3.81
CA GLY A 386 29.36 11.31 2.78
C GLY A 386 29.85 10.07 2.01
N SER A 387 31.13 9.75 2.05
CA SER A 387 31.71 8.51 1.50
C SER A 387 32.94 8.11 2.32
N PHE A 388 33.21 6.83 2.45
CA PHE A 388 34.46 6.35 3.05
C PHE A 388 35.58 6.39 2.01
N SER A 389 36.77 6.87 2.39
CA SER A 389 38.01 6.66 1.63
C SER A 389 38.40 5.20 1.75
N LEU A 390 38.23 4.45 0.69
CA LEU A 390 38.54 3.03 0.67
C LEU A 390 40.04 2.84 0.52
N LYS A 391 40.73 2.27 1.50
CA LYS A 391 42.12 1.84 1.33
C LYS A 391 42.15 0.71 0.31
N ALA A 392 42.85 0.91 -0.81
CA ALA A 392 43.13 -0.15 -1.75
C ALA A 392 43.81 -1.33 -1.03
N ALA A 393 43.30 -2.55 -1.21
CA ALA A 393 44.00 -3.75 -0.76
C ALA A 393 45.39 -3.80 -1.44
N PRO A 394 46.44 -4.29 -0.75
CA PRO A 394 47.75 -4.41 -1.34
C PRO A 394 47.67 -5.36 -2.55
N THR A 395 47.97 -4.84 -3.73
CA THR A 395 48.08 -5.61 -4.95
C THR A 395 49.29 -6.53 -4.84
N SER A 396 49.04 -7.85 -4.75
CA SER A 396 50.07 -8.84 -5.07
C SER A 396 50.38 -8.73 -6.56
N GLY A 397 51.62 -8.34 -6.85
CA GLY A 397 52.03 -8.07 -8.19
C GLY A 397 52.12 -9.30 -9.08
N THR A 398 51.77 -9.13 -10.34
CA THR A 398 52.39 -9.81 -11.48
C THR A 398 52.35 -8.88 -12.70
N PRO A 399 53.38 -8.89 -13.57
CA PRO A 399 53.69 -7.76 -14.43
C PRO A 399 53.16 -7.84 -15.84
N GLY A 400 52.88 -6.67 -16.39
CA GLY A 400 53.16 -6.29 -17.76
C GLY A 400 52.21 -6.71 -18.87
N SER A 401 51.50 -5.75 -19.44
CA SER A 401 51.59 -5.53 -20.91
C SER A 401 50.95 -4.18 -21.27
N SER A 402 51.78 -3.35 -21.85
CA SER A 402 51.49 -2.07 -22.47
C SER A 402 50.69 -2.24 -23.77
N TYR A 403 49.69 -1.38 -24.02
CA TYR A 403 49.43 -0.82 -25.36
C TYR A 403 48.79 0.56 -25.26
N ALA A 404 49.41 1.46 -26.03
CA ALA A 404 49.14 2.88 -26.12
C ALA A 404 48.16 3.23 -27.26
N GLY A 405 47.61 4.42 -27.19
CA GLY A 405 47.09 5.22 -28.32
C GLY A 405 45.57 5.33 -28.37
N ALA A 406 44.94 6.41 -28.62
CA ALA A 406 45.19 7.82 -28.90
C ALA A 406 43.81 8.51 -28.99
N LYS A 407 43.77 9.71 -28.45
CA LYS A 407 43.08 10.97 -28.86
C LYS A 407 41.83 10.94 -29.75
N SER A 408 40.74 11.65 -29.34
CA SER A 408 40.40 13.00 -29.83
C SER A 408 39.00 13.45 -29.38
N SER A 409 38.93 14.65 -28.81
CA SER A 409 37.75 15.54 -28.76
C SER A 409 37.74 16.32 -30.12
N PRO A 410 36.77 17.19 -30.48
CA PRO A 410 35.96 18.12 -29.67
C PRO A 410 34.51 18.42 -30.19
N GLY A 411 33.78 19.28 -29.47
CA GLY A 411 32.86 20.25 -30.05
C GLY A 411 31.50 20.42 -29.41
N ALA A 412 31.33 21.44 -28.57
CA ALA A 412 30.04 22.10 -28.33
C ALA A 412 29.83 23.19 -29.42
N PRO A 413 28.63 23.75 -29.65
CA PRO A 413 28.19 24.96 -28.96
C PRO A 413 26.69 25.06 -28.67
N ASP A 414 26.36 25.65 -27.57
CA ASP A 414 25.75 26.96 -27.22
C ASP A 414 24.54 27.52 -27.97
N ALA A 415 23.67 28.15 -27.17
CA ALA A 415 22.67 29.22 -27.34
C ALA A 415 21.22 28.74 -27.09
N GLY A 416 20.47 29.23 -26.14
CA GLY A 416 20.32 30.57 -25.59
C GLY A 416 18.85 30.95 -25.68
N THR A 417 18.23 31.32 -24.63
CA THR A 417 17.41 32.50 -24.37
C THR A 417 16.25 32.28 -23.40
N SER A 418 16.29 33.10 -22.42
CA SER A 418 15.39 33.40 -21.34
C SER A 418 14.03 33.96 -21.78
N LEU A 419 12.98 33.72 -21.00
CA LEU A 419 12.01 34.77 -20.63
C LEU A 419 11.37 34.40 -19.29
N GLY A 420 11.54 35.30 -18.34
CA GLY A 420 11.02 35.21 -16.99
C GLY A 420 9.58 35.74 -16.86
N LEU A 421 8.91 35.28 -15.83
CA LEU A 421 7.87 36.05 -15.14
C LEU A 421 7.88 35.64 -13.67
N LYS A 422 8.02 36.65 -12.82
CA LYS A 422 7.88 36.62 -11.36
C LYS A 422 6.39 36.48 -11.01
N ASP A 423 6.03 35.72 -9.98
CA ASP A 423 5.30 36.29 -8.84
C ASP A 423 5.24 35.34 -7.63
N SER A 424 5.49 35.94 -6.55
CA SER A 424 5.21 35.85 -5.09
C SER A 424 4.62 34.58 -4.48
N SER A 425 5.36 34.12 -3.46
CA SER A 425 5.05 33.16 -2.41
C SER A 425 3.95 33.64 -1.42
N PRO A 426 3.39 32.78 -0.54
CA PRO A 426 4.07 32.60 0.75
C PRO A 426 4.16 31.16 1.30
N GLU A 427 5.05 31.04 2.23
CA GLU A 427 5.62 29.99 3.03
C GLU A 427 4.68 28.95 3.67
N GLY A 428 5.19 27.73 3.81
CA GLY A 428 4.66 26.72 4.71
C GLY A 428 5.24 25.32 4.54
N ALA A 429 6.28 25.00 5.30
CA ALA A 429 6.76 23.67 5.72
C ALA A 429 7.20 22.66 4.64
N SER A 430 8.50 22.55 4.51
CA SER A 430 9.26 21.57 3.74
C SER A 430 9.41 20.24 4.46
N ALA A 431 9.08 19.15 3.75
CA ALA A 431 9.71 17.85 3.97
C ALA A 431 10.67 17.59 2.80
N PRO A 432 11.86 17.04 3.02
CA PRO A 432 12.83 16.88 1.96
C PRO A 432 12.56 15.64 1.12
N SER A 433 12.27 15.84 -0.16
CA SER A 433 12.34 14.83 -1.19
C SER A 433 13.64 15.02 -1.96
N GLY A 434 14.47 14.00 -1.99
CA GLY A 434 15.67 14.02 -2.82
C GLY A 434 16.22 12.61 -2.96
N THR A 435 15.76 11.86 -3.96
CA THR A 435 16.47 10.70 -4.47
C THR A 435 17.14 11.07 -5.79
N PRO A 436 18.47 11.01 -5.88
CA PRO A 436 19.14 10.99 -7.18
C PRO A 436 19.20 9.55 -7.68
N SER A 437 18.64 9.31 -8.85
CA SER A 437 18.90 8.10 -9.62
C SER A 437 20.33 8.11 -10.14
N THR A 438 21.19 7.27 -9.59
CA THR A 438 22.50 6.98 -10.19
C THR A 438 22.55 5.50 -10.56
N SER A 439 22.73 5.25 -11.85
CA SER A 439 23.08 3.95 -12.40
C SER A 439 24.44 3.50 -11.84
N TYR A 440 24.45 2.40 -11.07
CA TYR A 440 25.68 1.81 -10.57
C TYR A 440 26.08 0.61 -11.43
N ALA A 441 27.21 0.74 -12.06
CA ALA A 441 27.91 -0.36 -12.71
C ALA A 441 28.46 -1.33 -11.64
N SER A 442 28.25 -2.61 -11.85
CA SER A 442 28.72 -3.69 -10.99
C SER A 442 30.23 -3.81 -11.07
N SER A 443 30.96 -3.38 -10.03
CA SER A 443 32.37 -3.73 -9.84
C SER A 443 32.52 -4.58 -8.58
N LYS A 444 32.93 -5.82 -8.73
CA LYS A 444 33.42 -6.67 -7.64
C LYS A 444 34.79 -6.12 -7.21
N SER A 445 34.85 -5.37 -6.10
CA SER A 445 36.11 -5.12 -5.40
C SER A 445 35.88 -5.36 -3.91
N ALA A 446 36.65 -6.28 -3.34
CA ALA A 446 36.76 -6.44 -1.89
C ALA A 446 37.37 -5.14 -1.33
N LEU A 447 36.62 -4.44 -0.51
CA LEU A 447 36.99 -3.15 0.05
C LEU A 447 37.57 -3.39 1.45
N GLY A 448 38.69 -2.73 1.79
CA GLY A 448 39.28 -2.78 3.13
C GLY A 448 38.38 -2.13 4.18
N ALA A 449 38.63 -2.42 5.48
CA ALA A 449 37.88 -1.86 6.59
C ALA A 449 37.83 -0.33 6.55
N PRO A 450 36.67 0.32 6.84
CA PRO A 450 36.54 1.77 6.84
C PRO A 450 37.46 2.42 7.87
N ASN A 451 37.96 3.62 7.55
CA ASN A 451 38.78 4.39 8.47
C ASN A 451 37.90 4.87 9.65
N ALA A 452 38.17 4.37 10.83
CA ALA A 452 37.39 4.67 12.04
C ALA A 452 37.34 6.17 12.38
N ALA A 453 38.34 6.97 11.96
CA ALA A 453 38.36 8.41 12.19
C ALA A 453 37.34 9.18 11.32
N GLU A 454 36.85 8.59 10.24
CA GLU A 454 35.86 9.18 9.32
C GLU A 454 34.42 8.79 9.68
N ALA A 455 34.22 7.81 10.55
CA ALA A 455 32.89 7.33 10.93
C ALA A 455 32.18 8.27 11.92
N LEU A 456 30.85 8.32 11.84
CA LEU A 456 30.02 8.88 12.90
C LEU A 456 30.14 7.99 14.14
N VAL A 457 30.13 8.61 15.32
CA VAL A 457 30.22 7.87 16.60
C VAL A 457 28.86 7.33 16.98
N PHE A 458 28.79 6.02 17.16
CA PHE A 458 27.59 5.33 17.63
C PHE A 458 27.44 5.44 19.15
N ASP A 459 26.23 5.73 19.62
CA ASP A 459 25.85 5.80 21.02
C ASP A 459 24.64 4.85 21.22
N ASP A 460 24.79 3.84 22.05
CA ASP A 460 23.75 2.84 22.31
C ASP A 460 22.71 3.27 23.34
N SER A 461 22.83 4.49 23.87
CA SER A 461 21.87 5.07 24.81
C SER A 461 20.83 5.99 24.18
N VAL A 462 21.12 6.55 22.98
CA VAL A 462 20.26 7.54 22.31
C VAL A 462 20.21 7.28 20.83
N TRP A 463 18.98 7.12 20.30
CA TRP A 463 18.76 6.97 18.85
C TRP A 463 19.18 8.20 18.06
N GLN A 464 19.78 7.97 16.89
CA GLN A 464 20.09 8.99 15.90
C GLN A 464 19.66 8.53 14.51
N ASP A 465 19.06 9.42 13.71
CA ASP A 465 18.45 9.09 12.41
C ASP A 465 19.40 8.39 11.43
N TRP A 466 20.70 8.70 11.50
CA TRP A 466 21.70 8.06 10.65
C TRP A 466 21.91 6.57 10.93
N TYR A 467 21.43 6.04 12.05
CA TYR A 467 21.51 4.59 12.35
C TYR A 467 20.71 3.77 11.34
N ALA A 468 19.62 4.33 10.78
CA ALA A 468 18.81 3.71 9.74
C ALA A 468 19.32 3.93 8.31
N GLU A 469 20.42 4.69 8.12
CA GLU A 469 20.96 5.07 6.80
C GLU A 469 21.33 3.83 5.97
N LYS A 470 20.96 3.83 4.68
CA LYS A 470 21.24 2.75 3.73
C LYS A 470 22.28 3.14 2.69
N GLY A 471 22.18 4.37 2.16
CA GLY A 471 22.92 4.78 0.96
C GLY A 471 24.40 5.06 1.20
N ARG A 472 24.76 5.55 2.40
CA ARG A 472 26.11 5.99 2.75
C ARG A 472 26.83 5.07 3.75
N GLY A 473 26.17 3.98 4.14
CA GLY A 473 26.69 3.03 5.11
C GLY A 473 27.55 1.94 4.49
N VAL A 474 28.47 1.42 5.28
CA VAL A 474 29.23 0.20 5.00
C VAL A 474 29.13 -0.76 6.18
N ALA A 475 29.14 -2.05 5.90
CA ALA A 475 29.13 -3.08 6.91
C ALA A 475 30.42 -3.05 7.76
N ILE A 476 30.26 -3.21 9.07
CA ILE A 476 31.33 -3.36 10.06
C ILE A 476 30.93 -4.45 11.06
N ASN A 477 31.87 -5.00 11.83
CA ASN A 477 31.59 -6.05 12.83
C ASN A 477 30.81 -7.23 12.26
N SER A 478 30.90 -7.45 10.95
CA SER A 478 30.14 -8.42 10.16
C SER A 478 31.04 -9.47 9.50
N GLY A 479 32.31 -9.57 9.89
CA GLY A 479 33.30 -10.52 9.42
C GLY A 479 33.58 -10.37 7.92
N LYS A 480 33.29 -11.39 7.14
CA LYS A 480 33.55 -11.36 5.66
C LYS A 480 32.74 -10.31 4.89
N TYR A 481 31.76 -9.68 5.51
CA TYR A 481 30.95 -8.62 4.90
C TYR A 481 31.47 -7.22 5.21
N ASP A 482 32.49 -7.10 6.08
CA ASP A 482 33.05 -5.80 6.46
C ASP A 482 33.52 -5.01 5.24
N GLY A 483 33.24 -3.71 5.22
CA GLY A 483 33.54 -2.82 4.12
C GLY A 483 32.58 -2.85 2.93
N LEU A 484 31.62 -3.78 2.87
CA LEU A 484 30.65 -3.82 1.79
C LEU A 484 29.60 -2.71 1.98
N ALA A 485 29.30 -2.02 0.89
CA ALA A 485 28.17 -1.10 0.82
C ALA A 485 26.84 -1.87 0.83
N PHE A 486 25.74 -1.18 1.18
CA PHE A 486 24.41 -1.75 1.39
C PHE A 486 24.03 -2.84 0.38
N LYS A 487 23.97 -2.51 -0.90
CA LYS A 487 23.52 -3.46 -1.94
C LYS A 487 24.46 -4.66 -2.07
N ALA A 488 25.77 -4.43 -2.05
CA ALA A 488 26.75 -5.51 -2.14
C ALA A 488 26.69 -6.44 -0.93
N CYS A 489 26.46 -5.87 0.27
CA CYS A 489 26.28 -6.64 1.49
C CYS A 489 25.00 -7.50 1.45
N VAL A 490 23.85 -6.92 1.05
CA VAL A 490 22.60 -7.66 0.87
C VAL A 490 22.77 -8.80 -0.14
N ASP A 491 23.45 -8.55 -1.27
CA ASP A 491 23.68 -9.55 -2.30
C ASP A 491 24.57 -10.70 -1.79
N ALA A 492 25.64 -10.39 -1.06
CA ALA A 492 26.54 -11.38 -0.47
C ALA A 492 25.85 -12.22 0.61
N VAL A 493 25.12 -11.58 1.54
CA VAL A 493 24.34 -12.27 2.57
C VAL A 493 23.30 -13.18 1.96
N ALA A 494 22.56 -12.71 0.95
CA ALA A 494 21.56 -13.52 0.26
C ALA A 494 22.16 -14.73 -0.43
N ALA A 495 23.35 -14.59 -1.05
CA ALA A 495 24.06 -15.69 -1.69
C ALA A 495 24.49 -16.76 -0.68
N ASP A 496 25.02 -16.36 0.49
CA ASP A 496 25.42 -17.30 1.53
C ASP A 496 24.23 -18.03 2.16
N LEU A 497 23.12 -17.31 2.41
CA LEU A 497 21.89 -17.91 2.92
C LEU A 497 21.29 -18.92 1.91
N ALA A 498 21.36 -18.60 0.62
CA ALA A 498 20.94 -19.53 -0.44
C ALA A 498 21.85 -20.77 -0.53
N ALA A 499 23.17 -20.58 -0.43
CA ALA A 499 24.13 -21.68 -0.42
C ALA A 499 23.93 -22.63 0.79
N ALA A 500 23.52 -22.07 1.94
CA ALA A 500 23.16 -22.85 3.12
C ALA A 500 21.77 -23.50 3.06
N GLY A 501 20.97 -23.22 2.01
CA GLY A 501 19.57 -23.68 1.91
C GLY A 501 18.64 -23.06 2.94
N LEU A 502 19.01 -21.88 3.47
CA LEU A 502 18.29 -21.18 4.54
C LEU A 502 17.62 -19.88 4.10
N GLY A 503 17.83 -19.41 2.88
CA GLY A 503 17.20 -18.18 2.44
C GLY A 503 17.28 -17.92 0.93
N GLU A 504 16.53 -16.91 0.50
CA GLU A 504 16.43 -16.48 -0.90
C GLU A 504 16.10 -14.97 -0.98
N LYS A 505 16.46 -14.34 -2.09
CA LYS A 505 15.92 -13.03 -2.42
C LYS A 505 14.44 -13.16 -2.75
N LYS A 506 13.61 -12.29 -2.18
CA LYS A 506 12.16 -12.32 -2.36
C LYS A 506 11.61 -10.93 -2.55
N THR A 507 10.73 -10.79 -3.52
CA THR A 507 9.88 -9.60 -3.66
C THR A 507 8.57 -9.88 -2.92
N THR A 508 8.17 -8.94 -2.09
CA THR A 508 6.87 -8.92 -1.41
C THR A 508 6.08 -7.69 -1.80
N TRP A 509 4.77 -7.76 -1.64
CA TRP A 509 3.84 -6.70 -2.00
C TRP A 509 2.97 -6.35 -0.79
N ARG A 510 2.73 -5.04 -0.58
CA ARG A 510 1.73 -4.59 0.39
C ARG A 510 0.32 -4.87 -0.12
N LEU A 511 0.12 -4.77 -1.43
CA LEU A 511 -1.13 -5.13 -2.10
C LEU A 511 -1.57 -6.54 -1.68
N ARG A 512 -2.86 -6.68 -1.34
CA ARG A 512 -3.47 -7.95 -0.96
C ARG A 512 -4.56 -8.30 -1.95
N ASP A 513 -4.83 -9.60 -2.09
CA ASP A 513 -5.99 -10.05 -2.85
C ASP A 513 -7.27 -9.50 -2.24
N TRP A 514 -8.15 -9.03 -3.12
CA TRP A 514 -9.38 -8.39 -2.70
C TRP A 514 -10.45 -9.43 -2.36
N GLY A 515 -10.88 -9.48 -1.09
CA GLY A 515 -12.01 -10.29 -0.64
C GLY A 515 -13.34 -9.66 -1.06
N VAL A 516 -14.10 -10.36 -1.90
CA VAL A 516 -15.39 -9.87 -2.41
C VAL A 516 -16.61 -10.43 -1.67
N SER A 517 -16.43 -11.51 -0.91
CA SER A 517 -17.47 -12.08 -0.04
C SER A 517 -17.64 -11.26 1.23
N ARG A 518 -18.89 -11.11 1.66
CA ARG A 518 -19.29 -10.46 2.91
C ARG A 518 -20.16 -11.41 3.75
#